data_647ec37026a1bb44008bcb652d75fc78
#
_entry.id   647ec37026a1bb44008bcb652d75fc78
#
_cell.length_a   1.000
_cell.length_b   1.000
_cell.length_c   1.000
_cell.angle_alpha   90.00
_cell.angle_beta   90.00
_cell.angle_gamma   90.00
#
_symmetry.space_group_name_H-M   'P 1'
#
loop_
_entity.id
_entity.type
_entity.pdbx_description
1 polymer ?
#
loop_
_entity_poly.entity_id
_entity_poly.type
_entity_poly.pdbx_seq_one_letter_code
_entity_poly.pdbx_strand_id
1 'polypeptide(L)'
;DTDAGPRGLELAVRGGKAEQVTVDMGQAILYPEVELEAMGEQYTVHQVGVGNPHAVIFCPDPERVRLEELGPVLECHPNLRERSNVEFVSCQDGHDLRVRVWERGSGITLACGTGACAAFEAARRQELCGSRAEARLPGGTLGLEWREGRIFMTGPARTVFEGEIEMG
;
A
#
# COMPACT_ATOMS: atom_id res chain seq x y z
N ASP A 1 -2.22 -0.85 19.93
CA ASP A 1 -0.98 -0.09 19.78
C ASP A 1 -0.10 -0.71 18.71
N THR A 2 0.64 0.10 17.99
CA THR A 2 1.60 -0.31 16.97
C THR A 2 2.92 0.44 17.20
N ASP A 3 4.00 0.02 16.55
CA ASP A 3 5.29 0.74 16.60
C ASP A 3 5.16 2.19 16.10
N ALA A 4 4.16 2.46 15.25
CA ALA A 4 3.80 3.81 14.78
C ALA A 4 2.79 4.53 15.68
N GLY A 5 2.54 4.04 16.92
CA GLY A 5 1.60 4.58 17.89
C GLY A 5 0.20 3.94 17.83
N PRO A 6 -0.72 4.45 18.65
CA PRO A 6 -2.10 3.96 18.70
C PRO A 6 -2.85 4.25 17.40
N ARG A 7 -3.66 3.29 16.94
CA ARG A 7 -4.51 3.42 15.75
C ARG A 7 -5.98 3.32 16.13
N GLY A 8 -6.80 4.24 15.59
CA GLY A 8 -8.24 4.17 15.67
C GLY A 8 -8.78 3.05 14.79
N LEU A 9 -9.71 2.27 15.34
CA LEU A 9 -10.38 1.18 14.62
C LEU A 9 -11.89 1.37 14.67
N GLU A 10 -12.55 1.19 13.52
CA GLU A 10 -14.01 1.04 13.41
C GLU A 10 -14.29 -0.43 13.05
N LEU A 11 -15.15 -1.08 13.83
CA LEU A 11 -15.46 -2.49 13.66
C LEU A 11 -16.88 -2.69 13.17
N ALA A 12 -17.07 -3.38 12.05
CA ALA A 12 -18.36 -3.90 11.66
C ALA A 12 -18.52 -5.31 12.25
N VAL A 13 -19.39 -5.44 13.27
CA VAL A 13 -19.57 -6.68 14.05
C VAL A 13 -20.88 -7.34 13.68
N ARG A 14 -20.83 -8.65 13.38
CA ARG A 14 -22.00 -9.49 13.16
C ARG A 14 -21.88 -10.79 13.94
N GLY A 15 -22.93 -11.15 14.68
CA GLY A 15 -22.91 -12.35 15.50
C GLY A 15 -21.80 -12.39 16.56
N GLY A 16 -21.37 -11.22 17.08
CA GLY A 16 -20.29 -11.12 18.06
C GLY A 16 -18.87 -11.23 17.49
N LYS A 17 -18.72 -11.33 16.17
CA LYS A 17 -17.43 -11.37 15.47
C LYS A 17 -17.27 -10.15 14.55
N ALA A 18 -16.07 -9.58 14.49
CA ALA A 18 -15.76 -8.55 13.50
C ALA A 18 -15.70 -9.20 12.11
N GLU A 19 -16.47 -8.66 11.16
CA GLU A 19 -16.43 -9.09 9.75
C GLU A 19 -15.60 -8.13 8.90
N GLN A 20 -15.55 -6.86 9.31
CA GLN A 20 -14.80 -5.81 8.64
C GLN A 20 -14.15 -4.90 9.67
N VAL A 21 -12.96 -4.42 9.37
CA VAL A 21 -12.22 -3.46 10.19
C VAL A 21 -11.80 -2.29 9.32
N THR A 22 -12.13 -1.08 9.76
CA THR A 22 -11.59 0.16 9.18
C THR A 22 -10.53 0.71 10.12
N VAL A 23 -9.34 0.95 9.59
CA VAL A 23 -8.19 1.45 10.34
C VAL A 23 -7.90 2.89 9.90
N ASP A 24 -7.76 3.79 10.87
CA ASP A 24 -7.21 5.12 10.62
C ASP A 24 -5.69 5.00 10.43
N MET A 25 -5.24 5.04 9.17
CA MET A 25 -3.83 4.93 8.80
C MET A 25 -3.05 6.23 9.01
N GLY A 26 -3.76 7.35 9.28
CA GLY A 26 -3.16 8.65 9.50
C GLY A 26 -2.95 9.44 8.21
N GLN A 27 -2.04 10.42 8.30
CA GLN A 27 -1.67 11.25 7.15
C GLN A 27 -0.53 10.60 6.38
N ALA A 28 -0.62 10.62 5.06
CA ALA A 28 0.52 10.32 4.22
C ALA A 28 1.40 11.56 4.03
N ILE A 29 2.71 11.35 3.93
CA ILE A 29 3.69 12.38 3.62
C ILE A 29 4.10 12.21 2.16
N LEU A 30 3.92 13.24 1.36
CA LEU A 30 4.35 13.26 -0.02
C LEU A 30 5.73 13.91 -0.12
N TYR A 31 6.62 13.26 -0.85
CA TYR A 31 7.94 13.79 -1.17
C TYR A 31 8.01 14.16 -2.66
N PRO A 32 9.03 14.91 -3.07
CA PRO A 32 9.24 15.20 -4.48
C PRO A 32 9.30 13.92 -5.32
N GLU A 33 8.65 13.97 -6.45
CA GLU A 33 8.74 12.96 -7.49
C GLU A 33 10.18 12.87 -8.02
N VAL A 34 10.63 11.69 -8.37
CA VAL A 34 11.97 11.47 -8.91
C VAL A 34 11.91 10.61 -10.17
N GLU A 35 12.75 10.98 -11.15
CA GLU A 35 13.05 10.14 -12.30
C GLU A 35 14.27 9.28 -11.97
N LEU A 36 14.18 8.00 -12.25
CA LEU A 36 15.29 7.09 -12.04
C LEU A 36 15.38 6.03 -13.15
N GLU A 37 16.59 5.54 -13.35
CA GLU A 37 16.85 4.50 -14.32
C GLU A 37 17.10 3.16 -13.60
N ALA A 38 16.38 2.14 -13.99
CA ALA A 38 16.60 0.78 -13.50
C ALA A 38 16.49 -0.21 -14.66
N MET A 39 17.46 -1.09 -14.79
CA MET A 39 17.53 -2.13 -15.85
C MET A 39 17.41 -1.58 -17.29
N GLY A 40 17.90 -0.34 -17.53
CA GLY A 40 17.88 0.31 -18.83
C GLY A 40 16.54 0.98 -19.20
N GLU A 41 15.61 1.06 -18.27
CA GLU A 41 14.32 1.74 -18.43
C GLU A 41 14.21 2.91 -17.45
N GLN A 42 13.47 3.96 -17.85
CA GLN A 42 13.20 5.15 -17.03
C GLN A 42 11.88 4.98 -16.29
N TYR A 43 11.87 5.35 -15.00
CA TYR A 43 10.71 5.28 -14.13
C TYR A 43 10.46 6.60 -13.43
N THR A 44 9.24 7.11 -13.53
CA THR A 44 8.74 8.19 -12.68
C THR A 44 8.24 7.61 -11.37
N VAL A 45 8.84 8.00 -10.27
CA VAL A 45 8.55 7.46 -8.94
C VAL A 45 7.95 8.51 -8.04
N HIS A 46 6.74 8.23 -7.55
CA HIS A 46 6.05 9.03 -6.54
C HIS A 46 6.43 8.50 -5.17
N GLN A 47 7.19 9.30 -4.41
CA GLN A 47 7.63 8.92 -3.07
C GLN A 47 6.59 9.29 -2.03
N VAL A 48 6.10 8.29 -1.27
CA VAL A 48 5.05 8.46 -0.25
C VAL A 48 5.48 7.82 1.06
N GLY A 49 5.29 8.53 2.18
CA GLY A 49 5.48 8.00 3.53
C GLY A 49 4.13 7.69 4.20
N VAL A 50 3.93 6.44 4.64
CA VAL A 50 2.77 6.01 5.43
C VAL A 50 3.28 5.31 6.71
N GLY A 51 4.12 6.04 7.48
CA GLY A 51 4.87 5.48 8.61
C GLY A 51 6.16 4.76 8.18
N ASN A 52 6.26 4.34 6.94
CA ASN A 52 7.41 3.76 6.26
C ASN A 52 7.49 4.29 4.81
N PRO A 53 8.65 4.21 4.13
CA PRO A 53 8.82 4.75 2.79
C PRO A 53 8.27 3.83 1.71
N HIS A 54 7.61 4.44 0.71
CA HIS A 54 7.04 3.79 -0.47
C HIS A 54 7.46 4.51 -1.74
N ALA A 55 7.77 3.73 -2.78
CA ALA A 55 8.08 4.15 -4.13
C ALA A 55 6.98 3.64 -5.07
N VAL A 56 6.03 4.51 -5.40
CA VAL A 56 4.87 4.19 -6.23
C VAL A 56 5.17 4.51 -7.68
N ILE A 57 4.97 3.53 -8.57
CA ILE A 57 5.22 3.63 -10.01
C ILE A 57 3.93 3.25 -10.75
N PHE A 58 3.39 4.19 -11.52
CA PHE A 58 2.23 3.89 -12.36
C PHE A 58 2.64 3.20 -13.64
N CYS A 59 1.91 2.14 -13.99
CA CYS A 59 2.13 1.37 -15.20
C CYS A 59 0.79 0.85 -15.76
N PRO A 60 0.73 0.50 -17.05
CA PRO A 60 -0.51 0.00 -17.68
C PRO A 60 -1.02 -1.31 -17.08
N ASP A 61 -0.12 -2.22 -16.70
CA ASP A 61 -0.47 -3.53 -16.16
C ASP A 61 0.62 -4.01 -15.17
N PRO A 62 0.37 -3.95 -13.85
CA PRO A 62 1.30 -4.40 -12.83
C PRO A 62 1.66 -5.90 -12.94
N GLU A 63 0.77 -6.72 -13.51
CA GLU A 63 1.02 -8.17 -13.64
C GLU A 63 2.11 -8.50 -14.68
N ARG A 64 2.38 -7.57 -15.61
CA ARG A 64 3.43 -7.74 -16.61
C ARG A 64 4.80 -7.25 -16.14
N VAL A 65 4.87 -6.62 -14.97
CA VAL A 65 6.13 -6.14 -14.42
C VAL A 65 6.96 -7.32 -13.90
N ARG A 66 8.24 -7.37 -14.29
CA ARG A 66 9.21 -8.34 -13.76
C ARG A 66 9.66 -7.94 -12.36
N LEU A 67 8.73 -8.05 -11.40
CA LEU A 67 8.89 -7.51 -10.05
C LEU A 67 10.03 -8.19 -9.26
N GLU A 68 10.29 -9.47 -9.53
CA GLU A 68 11.40 -10.23 -8.94
C GLU A 68 12.77 -9.65 -9.31
N GLU A 69 12.88 -9.05 -10.50
CA GLU A 69 14.13 -8.47 -11.02
C GLU A 69 14.22 -6.98 -10.66
N LEU A 70 13.14 -6.23 -10.83
CA LEU A 70 13.10 -4.78 -10.60
C LEU A 70 13.02 -4.41 -9.13
N GLY A 71 12.29 -5.18 -8.33
CA GLY A 71 12.03 -4.89 -6.92
C GLY A 71 13.31 -4.67 -6.12
N PRO A 72 14.30 -5.58 -6.13
CA PRO A 72 15.55 -5.41 -5.38
C PRO A 72 16.36 -4.19 -5.82
N VAL A 73 16.34 -3.88 -7.13
CA VAL A 73 17.08 -2.73 -7.70
C VAL A 73 16.44 -1.42 -7.27
N LEU A 74 15.11 -1.34 -7.37
CA LEU A 74 14.36 -0.14 -7.00
C LEU A 74 14.35 0.07 -5.48
N GLU A 75 14.16 -1.00 -4.68
CA GLU A 75 14.20 -0.92 -3.21
C GLU A 75 15.42 -0.16 -2.70
N CYS A 76 16.59 -0.41 -3.30
CA CYS A 76 17.88 0.12 -2.86
C CYS A 76 18.39 1.27 -3.73
N HIS A 77 17.56 1.83 -4.61
CA HIS A 77 18.02 2.84 -5.57
C HIS A 77 18.51 4.11 -4.85
N PRO A 78 19.71 4.64 -5.19
CA PRO A 78 20.33 5.74 -4.45
C PRO A 78 19.59 7.08 -4.53
N ASN A 79 18.72 7.27 -5.53
CA ASN A 79 17.90 8.46 -5.66
C ASN A 79 16.64 8.43 -4.80
N LEU A 80 16.31 7.29 -4.16
CA LEU A 80 15.25 7.23 -3.16
C LEU A 80 15.78 7.70 -1.81
N ARG A 81 14.90 8.25 -0.97
CA ARG A 81 15.29 8.80 0.35
C ARG A 81 15.86 7.73 1.29
N GLU A 82 15.28 6.54 1.20
CA GLU A 82 15.64 5.36 2.00
C GLU A 82 15.33 4.12 1.19
N ARG A 83 15.76 2.96 1.65
CA ARG A 83 15.24 1.69 1.11
C ARG A 83 13.72 1.69 1.24
N SER A 84 13.04 1.54 0.13
CA SER A 84 11.59 1.71 0.04
C SER A 84 10.88 0.43 -0.33
N ASN A 85 9.63 0.27 0.14
CA ASN A 85 8.71 -0.64 -0.52
C ASN A 85 8.42 -0.10 -1.93
N VAL A 86 8.22 -0.97 -2.89
CA VAL A 86 8.00 -0.59 -4.29
C VAL A 86 6.64 -1.09 -4.73
N GLU A 87 5.78 -0.19 -5.17
CA GLU A 87 4.44 -0.49 -5.64
C GLU A 87 4.31 -0.18 -7.13
N PHE A 88 4.00 -1.20 -7.93
CA PHE A 88 3.55 -1.02 -9.31
C PHE A 88 2.03 -0.96 -9.33
N VAL A 89 1.49 0.12 -9.91
CA VAL A 89 0.07 0.47 -9.79
C VAL A 89 -0.52 0.78 -11.16
N SER A 90 -1.69 0.22 -11.45
CA SER A 90 -2.57 0.74 -12.50
C SER A 90 -3.86 1.24 -11.87
N CYS A 91 -4.37 2.37 -12.37
CA CYS A 91 -5.67 2.90 -11.99
C CYS A 91 -6.63 2.76 -13.17
N GLN A 92 -7.72 2.04 -12.98
CA GLN A 92 -8.78 1.89 -13.97
C GLN A 92 -10.06 2.56 -13.44
N ASP A 93 -10.78 3.24 -14.31
CA ASP A 93 -12.09 3.84 -14.03
C ASP A 93 -12.13 4.80 -12.83
N GLY A 94 -11.00 5.33 -12.38
CA GLY A 94 -10.92 6.29 -11.29
C GLY A 94 -11.22 5.75 -9.89
N HIS A 95 -11.44 4.44 -9.74
CA HIS A 95 -11.80 3.82 -8.47
C HIS A 95 -11.09 2.50 -8.19
N ASP A 96 -10.52 1.87 -9.20
CA ASP A 96 -9.91 0.54 -9.11
C ASP A 96 -8.40 0.64 -9.28
N LEU A 97 -7.67 0.41 -8.19
CA LEU A 97 -6.22 0.37 -8.16
C LEU A 97 -5.76 -1.09 -8.12
N ARG A 98 -5.12 -1.55 -9.18
CA ARG A 98 -4.43 -2.85 -9.16
C ARG A 98 -3.00 -2.62 -8.69
N VAL A 99 -2.59 -3.33 -7.64
CA VAL A 99 -1.31 -3.08 -6.95
C VAL A 99 -0.54 -4.37 -6.81
N ARG A 100 0.73 -4.35 -7.24
CA ARG A 100 1.72 -5.38 -6.89
C ARG A 100 2.87 -4.75 -6.11
N VAL A 101 3.32 -5.44 -5.07
CA VAL A 101 4.25 -4.89 -4.09
C VAL A 101 5.49 -5.76 -3.98
N TRP A 102 6.63 -5.08 -3.94
CA TRP A 102 7.88 -5.59 -3.40
C TRP A 102 8.12 -4.92 -2.04
N GLU A 103 8.00 -5.68 -0.96
CA GLU A 103 8.21 -5.13 0.38
C GLU A 103 9.69 -5.12 0.76
N ARG A 104 10.12 -4.01 1.31
CA ARG A 104 11.47 -3.80 1.81
C ARG A 104 11.91 -4.93 2.76
N GLY A 105 12.91 -5.69 2.36
CA GLY A 105 13.49 -6.78 3.14
C GLY A 105 12.69 -8.08 3.14
N SER A 106 11.49 -8.12 2.52
CA SER A 106 10.63 -9.31 2.45
C SER A 106 10.43 -9.83 1.02
N GLY A 107 10.58 -8.95 0.01
CA GLY A 107 10.33 -9.31 -1.37
C GLY A 107 8.87 -9.22 -1.77
N ILE A 108 8.44 -10.06 -2.72
CA ILE A 108 7.04 -10.08 -3.16
C ILE A 108 6.14 -10.62 -2.05
N THR A 109 5.10 -9.86 -1.73
CA THR A 109 4.08 -10.23 -0.75
C THR A 109 2.69 -10.22 -1.38
N LEU A 110 1.75 -10.90 -0.75
CA LEU A 110 0.36 -10.98 -1.22
C LEU A 110 -0.44 -9.71 -0.91
N ALA A 111 -0.04 -8.97 0.14
CA ALA A 111 -0.71 -7.74 0.55
C ALA A 111 0.22 -6.87 1.41
N CYS A 112 0.15 -5.56 1.17
CA CYS A 112 0.81 -4.54 1.98
C CYS A 112 -0.18 -3.40 2.23
N GLY A 113 -0.65 -3.26 3.47
CA GLY A 113 -1.65 -2.24 3.81
C GLY A 113 -1.14 -0.82 3.64
N THR A 114 0.10 -0.54 4.09
CA THR A 114 0.73 0.78 3.91
C THR A 114 1.05 1.07 2.45
N GLY A 115 1.41 0.04 1.67
CA GLY A 115 1.61 0.14 0.22
C GLY A 115 0.32 0.46 -0.53
N ALA A 116 -0.81 -0.15 -0.15
CA ALA A 116 -2.12 0.20 -0.70
C ALA A 116 -2.49 1.66 -0.41
N CYS A 117 -2.23 2.14 0.82
CA CYS A 117 -2.45 3.53 1.19
C CYS A 117 -1.54 4.50 0.42
N ALA A 118 -0.27 4.13 0.21
CA ALA A 118 0.68 4.93 -0.57
C ALA A 118 0.26 5.01 -2.05
N ALA A 119 -0.13 3.88 -2.65
CA ALA A 119 -0.68 3.81 -4.00
C ALA A 119 -1.92 4.71 -4.18
N PHE A 120 -2.84 4.64 -3.21
CA PHE A 120 -4.05 5.48 -3.20
C PHE A 120 -3.72 6.97 -3.12
N GLU A 121 -2.86 7.38 -2.19
CA GLU A 121 -2.51 8.79 -2.05
C GLU A 121 -1.77 9.32 -3.29
N ALA A 122 -0.86 8.53 -3.87
CA ALA A 122 -0.20 8.89 -5.11
C ALA A 122 -1.22 9.04 -6.25
N ALA A 123 -2.14 8.08 -6.42
CA ALA A 123 -3.19 8.13 -7.44
C ALA A 123 -4.12 9.34 -7.27
N ARG A 124 -4.52 9.64 -6.02
CA ARG A 124 -5.36 10.79 -5.70
C ARG A 124 -4.66 12.11 -6.05
N ARG A 125 -3.36 12.22 -5.79
CA ARG A 125 -2.58 13.43 -6.08
C ARG A 125 -2.33 13.63 -7.56
N GLN A 126 -2.29 12.55 -8.32
CA GLN A 126 -2.22 12.57 -9.78
C GLN A 126 -3.61 12.70 -10.44
N GLU A 127 -4.67 12.92 -9.65
CA GLU A 127 -6.07 13.02 -10.11
C GLU A 127 -6.55 11.77 -10.87
N LEU A 128 -5.89 10.63 -10.64
CA LEU A 128 -6.27 9.33 -11.23
C LEU A 128 -7.46 8.71 -10.52
N CYS A 129 -7.70 9.07 -9.26
CA CYS A 129 -8.87 8.66 -8.50
C CYS A 129 -9.37 9.77 -7.59
N GLY A 130 -10.61 9.62 -7.08
CA GLY A 130 -11.24 10.56 -6.15
C GLY A 130 -10.85 10.32 -4.69
N SER A 131 -11.76 10.68 -3.77
CA SER A 131 -11.58 10.49 -2.31
C SER A 131 -11.81 9.06 -1.84
N ARG A 132 -12.19 8.14 -2.72
CA ARG A 132 -12.39 6.71 -2.45
C ARG A 132 -11.88 5.87 -3.60
N ALA A 133 -11.27 4.74 -3.26
CA ALA A 133 -10.85 3.72 -4.22
C ALA A 133 -10.83 2.34 -3.58
N GLU A 134 -10.80 1.30 -4.40
CA GLU A 134 -10.47 -0.06 -4.02
C GLU A 134 -9.05 -0.40 -4.47
N ALA A 135 -8.21 -0.89 -3.58
CA ALA A 135 -6.90 -1.44 -3.93
C ALA A 135 -7.00 -2.97 -4.01
N ARG A 136 -6.76 -3.50 -5.20
CA ARG A 136 -6.71 -4.95 -5.46
C ARG A 136 -5.27 -5.42 -5.43
N LEU A 137 -4.97 -6.23 -4.44
CA LEU A 137 -3.69 -6.91 -4.26
C LEU A 137 -3.88 -8.43 -4.48
N PRO A 138 -2.82 -9.21 -4.72
CA PRO A 138 -2.92 -10.66 -4.87
C PRO A 138 -3.62 -11.37 -3.70
N GLY A 139 -3.49 -10.84 -2.47
CA GLY A 139 -4.10 -11.38 -1.25
C GLY A 139 -5.54 -10.93 -0.98
N GLY A 140 -6.07 -9.98 -1.74
CA GLY A 140 -7.45 -9.48 -1.58
C GLY A 140 -7.62 -8.00 -1.87
N THR A 141 -8.82 -7.51 -1.62
CA THR A 141 -9.19 -6.12 -1.88
C THR A 141 -9.32 -5.33 -0.58
N LEU A 142 -8.78 -4.12 -0.57
CA LEU A 142 -8.88 -3.14 0.50
C LEU A 142 -9.63 -1.90 0.01
N GLY A 143 -10.63 -1.47 0.77
CA GLY A 143 -11.29 -0.18 0.56
C GLY A 143 -10.43 0.94 1.14
N LEU A 144 -10.26 2.02 0.40
CA LEU A 144 -9.48 3.19 0.80
C LEU A 144 -10.34 4.44 0.70
N GLU A 145 -10.27 5.26 1.73
CA GLU A 145 -11.00 6.52 1.79
C GLU A 145 -10.11 7.62 2.38
N TRP A 146 -10.11 8.77 1.73
CA TRP A 146 -9.49 9.97 2.24
C TRP A 146 -10.54 10.83 2.94
N ARG A 147 -10.33 11.10 4.24
CA ARG A 147 -11.20 11.93 5.09
C ARG A 147 -10.34 12.95 5.83
N GLU A 148 -10.59 14.22 5.65
CA GLU A 148 -9.97 15.32 6.42
C GLU A 148 -8.44 15.23 6.56
N GLY A 149 -7.75 14.90 5.47
CA GLY A 149 -6.29 14.80 5.45
C GLY A 149 -5.74 13.45 5.90
N ARG A 150 -6.58 12.45 6.18
CA ARG A 150 -6.20 11.12 6.68
C ARG A 150 -6.70 10.02 5.75
N ILE A 151 -5.99 8.93 5.72
CA ILE A 151 -6.36 7.73 4.96
C ILE A 151 -7.00 6.73 5.91
N PHE A 152 -8.17 6.24 5.54
CA PHE A 152 -8.86 5.14 6.20
C PHE A 152 -8.83 3.93 5.29
N MET A 153 -8.38 2.80 5.84
CA MET A 153 -8.25 1.54 5.14
C MET A 153 -9.23 0.53 5.72
N THR A 154 -10.09 -0.05 4.89
CA THR A 154 -11.09 -1.05 5.27
C THR A 154 -10.76 -2.38 4.63
N GLY A 155 -10.70 -3.42 5.45
CA GLY A 155 -10.50 -4.79 4.99
C GLY A 155 -11.34 -5.81 5.75
N PRO A 156 -11.45 -7.05 5.24
CA PRO A 156 -12.15 -8.13 5.93
C PRO A 156 -11.39 -8.60 7.16
N ALA A 157 -12.11 -9.03 8.19
CA ALA A 157 -11.55 -9.67 9.36
C ALA A 157 -12.13 -11.10 9.47
N ARG A 158 -11.25 -12.10 9.40
CA ARG A 158 -11.65 -13.51 9.47
C ARG A 158 -10.78 -14.26 10.45
N THR A 159 -11.39 -15.11 11.29
CA THR A 159 -10.65 -16.07 12.10
C THR A 159 -10.01 -17.10 11.17
N VAL A 160 -8.70 -17.23 11.22
CA VAL A 160 -7.93 -18.18 10.41
C VAL A 160 -7.68 -19.46 11.20
N PHE A 161 -7.34 -19.32 12.48
CA PHE A 161 -7.17 -20.45 13.41
C PHE A 161 -7.37 -19.98 14.86
N GLU A 162 -7.57 -20.92 15.77
CA GLU A 162 -7.54 -20.72 17.21
C GLU A 162 -6.42 -21.60 17.80
N GLY A 163 -5.74 -21.13 18.84
CA GLY A 163 -4.64 -21.85 19.47
C GLY A 163 -4.40 -21.40 20.91
N GLU A 164 -3.65 -22.19 21.65
CA GLU A 164 -3.23 -21.91 23.00
C GLU A 164 -1.72 -21.73 23.07
N ILE A 165 -1.25 -20.84 23.93
CA ILE A 165 0.16 -20.59 24.19
C ILE A 165 0.41 -20.60 25.70
N GLU A 166 1.43 -21.34 26.15
CA GLU A 166 1.90 -21.24 27.51
C GLU A 166 2.69 -19.96 27.71
N MET A 167 2.26 -19.14 28.65
CA MET A 167 2.99 -17.95 29.09
C MET A 167 3.96 -18.33 30.19
N GLY A 168 5.27 -18.33 29.87
CA GLY A 168 6.34 -18.57 30.83
C GLY A 168 6.59 -17.39 31.77
#